data_59de7e822bc356cd2cbc98138da21c9b
#
_entry.id   59de7e822bc356cd2cbc98138da21c9b
#
_cell.length_a   1.000
_cell.length_b   1.000
_cell.length_c   1.000
_cell.angle_alpha   90.00
_cell.angle_beta   90.00
_cell.angle_gamma   90.00
#
_symmetry.space_group_name_H-M   'P 1'
#
loop_
_entity.id
_entity.type
_entity.pdbx_description
1 polymer ?
#
loop_
_entity_poly.entity_id
_entity_poly.type
_entity_poly.pdbx_seq_one_letter_code
_entity_poly.pdbx_strand_id
1 'polypeptide(L)'
;MAAGRAGPAGTAARRNSPLSGAGADMAVTLSREAFLLLLAGGILAGQTRGRRTPAASKMKTLGLIGGTSWHSTVEYYQYINQAVNDLYGDNTNPPLILYNLNQQHIHALQSQDRWDEIASILADAVIRLHGAGAEAALFCANTPHKVYAQVLRKTGVPILHIGDATGRAIRRAGLTKVGLIGTIYTMQDSFLRDWLHDRYGIEVVVPPSQDARNELQRIIQKELGMGIFKPQTKDYVLQQMAALRSQGAQGIVLGCTEFPLIIHQADVSYPVFDTTRLHAGMAVDFILGRDEGGPQAGPHESPTAARSVLE
;
A
#
# COMPACT_ATOMS: atom_id res chain seq x y z
N MET A 1 52.29 -47.27 27.56
CA MET A 1 52.73 -47.12 28.97
C MET A 1 52.02 -45.88 29.52
N ALA A 2 51.13 -46.16 30.35
CA ALA A 2 50.86 -45.71 31.73
C ALA A 2 50.23 -44.26 31.71
N ALA A 3 48.97 -44.08 32.01
CA ALA A 3 48.25 -44.34 33.29
C ALA A 3 48.39 -43.15 34.28
N GLY A 4 47.27 -42.61 34.73
CA GLY A 4 47.13 -41.99 36.02
C GLY A 4 46.11 -40.82 36.04
N ARG A 5 44.88 -41.05 36.40
CA ARG A 5 44.09 -40.91 37.66
C ARG A 5 43.69 -39.44 37.97
N ALA A 6 42.48 -39.12 37.87
CA ALA A 6 41.30 -39.16 38.76
C ALA A 6 41.37 -38.26 40.02
N GLY A 7 40.54 -37.22 40.07
CA GLY A 7 39.60 -36.66 41.03
C GLY A 7 40.13 -35.83 42.17
N PRO A 8 39.32 -35.13 42.98
CA PRO A 8 37.87 -35.26 43.15
C PRO A 8 37.06 -33.93 43.16
N ALA A 9 35.79 -34.12 43.35
CA ALA A 9 34.70 -33.18 43.46
C ALA A 9 34.87 -32.06 44.53
N GLY A 10 34.41 -30.87 44.15
CA GLY A 10 34.15 -29.75 45.06
C GLY A 10 32.75 -29.22 44.82
N THR A 11 31.84 -29.54 45.71
CA THR A 11 30.49 -28.95 45.81
C THR A 11 30.56 -27.51 46.23
N ALA A 12 30.03 -26.58 45.44
CA ALA A 12 29.76 -25.22 45.90
C ALA A 12 28.38 -24.75 45.45
N ALA A 13 27.66 -24.27 46.41
CA ALA A 13 26.26 -23.90 46.50
C ALA A 13 25.73 -23.00 45.42
N ARG A 14 24.52 -23.31 44.95
CA ARG A 14 23.63 -22.47 44.21
C ARG A 14 23.18 -21.29 45.07
N ARG A 15 23.54 -20.05 44.70
CA ARG A 15 22.79 -18.87 45.09
C ARG A 15 21.91 -18.43 43.93
N ASN A 16 20.63 -18.61 44.10
CA ASN A 16 19.60 -18.03 43.27
C ASN A 16 19.56 -16.51 43.51
N SER A 17 19.81 -15.72 42.50
CA SER A 17 19.41 -14.31 42.45
C SER A 17 18.36 -14.17 41.36
N PRO A 18 17.24 -13.47 41.58
CA PRO A 18 16.21 -13.28 40.57
C PRO A 18 16.67 -12.21 39.60
N LEU A 19 16.79 -12.59 38.33
CA LEU A 19 16.90 -11.65 37.22
C LEU A 19 15.51 -11.03 37.00
N SER A 20 15.36 -9.78 37.42
CA SER A 20 14.27 -8.91 37.00
C SER A 20 14.50 -8.56 35.53
N GLY A 21 13.90 -9.34 34.64
CA GLY A 21 13.78 -9.02 33.22
C GLY A 21 12.64 -8.06 33.03
N ALA A 22 12.92 -6.76 32.92
CA ALA A 22 12.00 -5.81 32.32
C ALA A 22 12.01 -6.06 30.80
N GLY A 23 11.15 -6.98 30.35
CA GLY A 23 10.76 -7.08 28.95
C GLY A 23 9.91 -5.87 28.63
N ALA A 24 10.48 -4.89 27.95
CA ALA A 24 9.71 -3.81 27.37
C ALA A 24 8.94 -4.35 26.18
N ASP A 25 7.68 -4.72 26.40
CA ASP A 25 6.69 -4.82 25.37
C ASP A 25 6.49 -3.44 24.75
N MET A 26 7.24 -3.15 23.67
CA MET A 26 6.95 -2.03 22.80
C MET A 26 5.76 -2.41 21.90
N ALA A 27 4.59 -2.52 22.48
CA ALA A 27 3.35 -2.37 21.73
C ALA A 27 3.32 -0.93 21.20
N VAL A 28 3.53 -0.75 19.91
CA VAL A 28 3.34 0.53 19.22
C VAL A 28 1.84 0.83 19.25
N THR A 29 1.40 1.46 20.32
CA THR A 29 0.08 2.05 20.43
C THR A 29 0.11 3.36 19.64
N LEU A 30 -0.14 3.27 18.32
CA LEU A 30 -0.52 4.45 17.55
C LEU A 30 -1.81 4.98 18.17
N SER A 31 -1.76 6.22 18.68
CA SER A 31 -2.89 6.81 19.37
C SER A 31 -4.11 6.82 18.45
N ARG A 32 -5.23 6.32 18.98
CA ARG A 32 -6.57 6.35 18.38
C ARG A 32 -6.93 7.69 17.75
N GLU A 33 -6.34 8.75 18.24
CA GLU A 33 -6.64 10.14 17.89
C GLU A 33 -6.05 10.58 16.55
N ALA A 34 -4.89 10.09 16.15
CA ALA A 34 -4.26 10.49 14.87
C ALA A 34 -4.98 9.90 13.64
N PHE A 35 -5.58 8.72 13.78
CA PHE A 35 -6.38 8.12 12.70
C PHE A 35 -7.77 8.75 12.57
N LEU A 36 -8.36 9.19 13.69
CA LEU A 36 -9.68 9.85 13.72
C LEU A 36 -9.61 11.29 13.20
N LEU A 37 -8.49 12.00 13.35
CA LEU A 37 -8.33 13.37 12.86
C LEU A 37 -8.19 13.47 11.33
N LEU A 38 -7.77 12.42 10.65
CA LEU A 38 -7.75 12.35 9.18
C LEU A 38 -9.12 12.02 8.57
N LEU A 39 -10.06 11.48 9.35
CA LEU A 39 -11.43 11.15 8.93
C LEU A 39 -12.46 12.19 9.44
N ALA A 40 -12.10 13.08 10.35
CA ALA A 40 -13.04 13.97 11.04
C ALA A 40 -12.88 15.45 10.67
N GLY A 41 -12.71 15.76 9.40
CA GLY A 41 -12.92 17.11 8.89
C GLY A 41 -14.43 17.46 8.81
N GLY A 42 -15.12 17.50 9.95
CA GLY A 42 -16.50 17.96 10.01
C GLY A 42 -17.39 17.12 10.91
N ILE A 43 -17.46 17.47 12.19
CA ILE A 43 -18.71 17.47 13.00
C ILE A 43 -18.35 18.00 14.39
N LEU A 44 -18.67 19.26 14.62
CA LEU A 44 -18.96 19.82 15.94
C LEU A 44 -20.48 19.92 16.05
N ALA A 45 -21.10 19.01 16.77
CA ALA A 45 -22.33 19.26 17.52
C ALA A 45 -22.71 17.98 18.31
N GLY A 46 -22.76 18.09 19.63
CA GLY A 46 -23.09 17.00 20.52
C GLY A 46 -24.52 16.47 20.29
N GLN A 47 -24.58 15.15 20.17
CA GLN A 47 -25.67 14.29 20.57
C GLN A 47 -25.12 12.86 20.64
N THR A 48 -25.20 12.23 21.79
CA THR A 48 -25.04 10.79 22.00
C THR A 48 -26.13 10.05 21.19
N ARG A 49 -25.91 9.94 19.87
CA ARG A 49 -26.69 9.03 19.03
C ARG A 49 -26.17 7.63 19.25
N GLY A 50 -27.03 6.76 19.75
CA GLY A 50 -26.79 5.34 19.85
C GLY A 50 -26.11 4.82 18.56
N ARG A 51 -25.01 4.09 18.72
CA ARG A 51 -24.31 3.37 17.63
C ARG A 51 -25.35 2.55 16.89
N ARG A 52 -25.77 3.02 15.72
CA ARG A 52 -26.54 2.19 14.79
C ARG A 52 -25.52 1.25 14.16
N THR A 53 -25.53 -0.01 14.55
CA THR A 53 -24.99 -1.11 13.75
C THR A 53 -25.75 -1.12 12.42
N PRO A 54 -25.15 -0.75 11.28
CA PRO A 54 -25.78 -1.08 10.02
C PRO A 54 -25.81 -2.59 9.93
N ALA A 55 -26.95 -3.14 9.55
CA ALA A 55 -27.03 -4.56 9.29
C ALA A 55 -25.91 -4.95 8.31
N ALA A 56 -25.14 -5.98 8.63
CA ALA A 56 -24.07 -6.54 7.79
C ALA A 56 -24.53 -6.86 6.34
N SER A 57 -25.83 -6.80 6.09
CA SER A 57 -26.50 -7.04 4.81
C SER A 57 -26.32 -5.95 3.75
N LYS A 58 -25.59 -4.86 4.02
CA LYS A 58 -25.39 -3.74 3.06
C LYS A 58 -23.94 -3.48 2.68
N MET A 59 -22.97 -4.23 3.19
CA MET A 59 -21.59 -4.06 2.79
C MET A 59 -21.35 -4.71 1.42
N LYS A 60 -20.70 -3.98 0.50
CA LYS A 60 -20.31 -4.52 -0.78
C LYS A 60 -19.15 -5.50 -0.63
N THR A 61 -19.14 -6.57 -1.42
CA THR A 61 -18.05 -7.53 -1.44
C THR A 61 -16.91 -7.01 -2.32
N LEU A 62 -15.69 -6.94 -1.76
CA LEU A 62 -14.50 -6.50 -2.48
C LEU A 62 -13.56 -7.68 -2.75
N GLY A 63 -13.10 -7.78 -4.00
CA GLY A 63 -12.06 -8.72 -4.42
C GLY A 63 -10.66 -8.12 -4.25
N LEU A 64 -9.78 -8.80 -3.53
CA LEU A 64 -8.37 -8.43 -3.38
C LEU A 64 -7.51 -9.30 -4.27
N ILE A 65 -6.69 -8.68 -5.14
CA ILE A 65 -5.66 -9.37 -5.91
C ILE A 65 -4.32 -9.13 -5.21
N GLY A 66 -3.92 -10.12 -4.42
CA GLY A 66 -2.70 -10.15 -3.66
C GLY A 66 -1.57 -10.94 -4.32
N GLY A 67 -0.45 -11.12 -3.61
CA GLY A 67 0.64 -11.99 -4.02
C GLY A 67 1.62 -11.37 -5.02
N THR A 68 1.51 -10.10 -5.38
CA THR A 68 2.59 -9.36 -6.07
C THR A 68 3.65 -8.87 -5.06
N SER A 69 3.24 -8.69 -3.81
CA SER A 69 3.97 -8.80 -2.56
C SER A 69 2.97 -9.38 -1.55
N TRP A 70 3.24 -10.58 -1.03
CA TRP A 70 2.32 -11.16 -0.06
C TRP A 70 2.31 -10.39 1.27
N HIS A 71 3.41 -9.73 1.61
CA HIS A 71 3.48 -8.83 2.76
C HIS A 71 2.49 -7.66 2.62
N SER A 72 2.48 -6.99 1.46
CA SER A 72 1.48 -5.96 1.15
C SER A 72 0.05 -6.48 1.28
N THR A 73 -0.19 -7.70 0.80
CA THR A 73 -1.52 -8.31 0.85
C THR A 73 -2.03 -8.46 2.28
N VAL A 74 -1.14 -8.85 3.21
CA VAL A 74 -1.45 -8.92 4.64
C VAL A 74 -1.80 -7.54 5.20
N GLU A 75 -1.06 -6.49 4.83
CA GLU A 75 -1.35 -5.13 5.27
C GLU A 75 -2.71 -4.63 4.76
N TYR A 76 -3.04 -4.85 3.48
CA TYR A 76 -4.37 -4.51 2.96
C TYR A 76 -5.47 -5.23 3.73
N TYR A 77 -5.33 -6.53 3.94
CA TYR A 77 -6.29 -7.32 4.71
C TYR A 77 -6.46 -6.75 6.12
N GLN A 78 -5.36 -6.46 6.80
CA GLN A 78 -5.35 -5.93 8.15
C GLN A 78 -6.00 -4.53 8.21
N TYR A 79 -5.58 -3.60 7.34
CA TYR A 79 -6.09 -2.22 7.35
C TYR A 79 -7.58 -2.16 7.06
N ILE A 80 -8.07 -2.92 6.09
CA ILE A 80 -9.49 -2.94 5.73
C ILE A 80 -10.32 -3.51 6.88
N ASN A 81 -9.92 -4.66 7.45
CA ASN A 81 -10.65 -5.28 8.57
C ASN A 81 -10.61 -4.38 9.81
N GLN A 82 -9.44 -3.83 10.15
CA GLN A 82 -9.28 -2.96 11.31
C GLN A 82 -10.15 -1.71 11.18
N ALA A 83 -10.14 -1.06 10.02
CA ALA A 83 -10.93 0.15 9.79
C ALA A 83 -12.45 -0.11 9.92
N VAL A 84 -12.93 -1.23 9.39
CA VAL A 84 -14.35 -1.60 9.54
C VAL A 84 -14.68 -1.96 11.00
N ASN A 85 -13.79 -2.70 11.66
CA ASN A 85 -13.98 -3.04 13.08
C ASN A 85 -13.97 -1.79 13.98
N ASP A 86 -13.09 -0.82 13.73
CA ASP A 86 -13.03 0.44 14.49
C ASP A 86 -14.32 1.27 14.33
N LEU A 87 -14.97 1.18 13.17
CA LEU A 87 -16.22 1.89 12.89
C LEU A 87 -17.44 1.24 13.55
N TYR A 88 -17.50 -0.09 13.54
CA TYR A 88 -18.70 -0.83 13.95
C TYR A 88 -18.55 -1.57 15.29
N GLY A 89 -17.34 -1.95 15.65
CA GLY A 89 -17.07 -2.73 16.85
C GLY A 89 -17.44 -4.21 16.74
N ASP A 90 -17.43 -4.90 17.84
CA ASP A 90 -17.94 -6.28 18.01
C ASP A 90 -17.35 -7.30 17.01
N ASN A 91 -16.06 -7.12 16.65
CA ASN A 91 -15.35 -7.94 15.64
C ASN A 91 -16.03 -7.95 14.27
N THR A 92 -16.71 -6.88 13.92
CA THR A 92 -17.33 -6.73 12.60
C THR A 92 -16.24 -6.64 11.53
N ASN A 93 -16.30 -7.49 10.50
CA ASN A 93 -15.43 -7.47 9.34
C ASN A 93 -16.23 -7.35 8.05
N PRO A 94 -15.60 -6.80 6.98
CA PRO A 94 -16.25 -6.70 5.68
C PRO A 94 -16.18 -8.02 4.89
N PRO A 95 -17.07 -8.24 3.92
CA PRO A 95 -16.95 -9.36 2.99
C PRO A 95 -15.79 -9.13 2.02
N LEU A 96 -14.74 -9.95 2.11
CA LEU A 96 -13.56 -9.90 1.25
C LEU A 96 -13.34 -11.24 0.57
N ILE A 97 -12.93 -11.23 -0.69
CA ILE A 97 -12.47 -12.39 -1.43
C ILE A 97 -11.03 -12.13 -1.86
N LEU A 98 -10.10 -12.98 -1.45
CA LEU A 98 -8.68 -12.84 -1.78
C LEU A 98 -8.27 -13.86 -2.85
N TYR A 99 -7.70 -13.38 -3.95
CA TYR A 99 -6.98 -14.18 -4.93
C TYR A 99 -5.49 -13.86 -4.85
N ASN A 100 -4.69 -14.84 -4.40
CA ASN A 100 -3.26 -14.65 -4.16
C ASN A 100 -2.43 -15.20 -5.32
N LEU A 101 -1.68 -14.31 -5.99
CA LEU A 101 -0.78 -14.64 -7.10
C LEU A 101 0.56 -15.21 -6.59
N ASN A 102 1.31 -15.85 -7.48
CA ASN A 102 2.68 -16.23 -7.20
C ASN A 102 3.63 -15.04 -7.47
N GLN A 103 4.19 -14.48 -6.41
CA GLN A 103 5.10 -13.33 -6.46
C GLN A 103 6.31 -13.56 -7.37
N GLN A 104 6.96 -14.73 -7.26
CA GLN A 104 8.13 -15.05 -8.07
C GLN A 104 7.79 -15.07 -9.55
N HIS A 105 6.64 -15.64 -9.92
CA HIS A 105 6.20 -15.69 -11.30
C HIS A 105 5.94 -14.29 -11.87
N ILE A 106 5.24 -13.43 -11.13
CA ILE A 106 5.00 -12.05 -11.54
C ILE A 106 6.32 -11.27 -11.67
N HIS A 107 7.24 -11.41 -10.72
CA HIS A 107 8.54 -10.73 -10.79
C HIS A 107 9.39 -11.23 -11.98
N ALA A 108 9.33 -12.52 -12.31
CA ALA A 108 10.02 -13.06 -13.49
C ALA A 108 9.45 -12.46 -14.79
N LEU A 109 8.14 -12.31 -14.90
CA LEU A 109 7.51 -11.66 -16.06
C LEU A 109 7.86 -10.17 -16.14
N GLN A 110 7.88 -9.46 -15.00
CA GLN A 110 8.29 -8.05 -14.93
C GLN A 110 9.73 -7.85 -15.42
N SER A 111 10.67 -8.72 -14.98
CA SER A 111 12.07 -8.64 -15.40
C SER A 111 12.30 -8.94 -16.88
N GLN A 112 11.35 -9.61 -17.53
CA GLN A 112 11.36 -9.93 -18.96
C GLN A 112 10.48 -8.96 -19.79
N ASP A 113 9.96 -7.89 -19.17
CA ASP A 113 9.05 -6.90 -19.79
C ASP A 113 7.78 -7.53 -20.40
N ARG A 114 7.32 -8.67 -19.84
CA ARG A 114 6.14 -9.43 -20.34
C ARG A 114 4.83 -8.90 -19.73
N TRP A 115 4.55 -7.62 -19.94
CA TRP A 115 3.42 -6.92 -19.32
C TRP A 115 2.06 -7.39 -19.83
N ASP A 116 1.96 -7.84 -21.08
CA ASP A 116 0.70 -8.37 -21.64
C ASP A 116 0.27 -9.68 -20.96
N GLU A 117 1.26 -10.49 -20.54
CA GLU A 117 0.97 -11.70 -19.80
C GLU A 117 0.55 -11.39 -18.36
N ILE A 118 1.22 -10.42 -17.73
CA ILE A 118 0.81 -9.92 -16.40
C ILE A 118 -0.63 -9.39 -16.48
N ALA A 119 -0.97 -8.62 -17.53
CA ALA A 119 -2.33 -8.12 -17.73
C ALA A 119 -3.34 -9.25 -17.88
N SER A 120 -2.97 -10.34 -18.57
CA SER A 120 -3.84 -11.51 -18.74
C SER A 120 -4.05 -12.26 -17.41
N ILE A 121 -2.97 -12.49 -16.65
CA ILE A 121 -3.05 -13.12 -15.32
C ILE A 121 -3.92 -12.29 -14.36
N LEU A 122 -3.76 -10.97 -14.37
CA LEU A 122 -4.58 -10.08 -13.54
C LEU A 122 -6.04 -10.07 -13.99
N ALA A 123 -6.31 -10.07 -15.30
CA ALA A 123 -7.67 -10.15 -15.82
C ALA A 123 -8.37 -11.45 -15.41
N ASP A 124 -7.68 -12.59 -15.51
CA ASP A 124 -8.22 -13.88 -15.07
C ASP A 124 -8.53 -13.87 -13.56
N ALA A 125 -7.65 -13.25 -12.74
CA ALA A 125 -7.90 -13.09 -11.31
C ALA A 125 -9.14 -12.22 -11.04
N VAL A 126 -9.30 -11.09 -11.75
CA VAL A 126 -10.48 -10.21 -11.64
C VAL A 126 -11.76 -10.98 -12.02
N ILE A 127 -11.76 -11.72 -13.13
CA ILE A 127 -12.92 -12.52 -13.58
C ILE A 127 -13.30 -13.56 -12.52
N ARG A 128 -12.32 -14.25 -11.94
CA ARG A 128 -12.56 -15.25 -10.88
C ARG A 128 -13.17 -14.60 -9.62
N LEU A 129 -12.64 -13.46 -9.20
CA LEU A 129 -13.16 -12.72 -8.05
C LEU A 129 -14.60 -12.25 -8.30
N HIS A 130 -14.87 -11.71 -9.49
CA HIS A 130 -16.21 -11.27 -9.88
C HIS A 130 -17.17 -12.46 -9.95
N GLY A 131 -16.77 -13.58 -10.54
CA GLY A 131 -17.54 -14.82 -10.57
C GLY A 131 -17.83 -15.41 -9.19
N ALA A 132 -16.99 -15.12 -8.20
CA ALA A 132 -17.19 -15.48 -6.79
C ALA A 132 -18.04 -14.47 -6.01
N GLY A 133 -18.52 -13.39 -6.66
CA GLY A 133 -19.41 -12.39 -6.06
C GLY A 133 -18.76 -11.07 -5.65
N ALA A 134 -17.50 -10.81 -5.99
CA ALA A 134 -16.91 -9.49 -5.79
C ALA A 134 -17.54 -8.45 -6.73
N GLU A 135 -17.93 -7.31 -6.17
CA GLU A 135 -18.54 -6.19 -6.92
C GLU A 135 -17.51 -5.27 -7.55
N ALA A 136 -16.30 -5.26 -7.02
CA ALA A 136 -15.13 -4.60 -7.57
C ALA A 136 -13.86 -5.37 -7.20
N ALA A 137 -12.75 -5.06 -7.87
CA ALA A 137 -11.44 -5.59 -7.56
C ALA A 137 -10.49 -4.48 -7.07
N LEU A 138 -9.40 -4.90 -6.40
CA LEU A 138 -8.32 -4.03 -5.93
C LEU A 138 -6.99 -4.78 -6.07
N PHE A 139 -5.98 -4.12 -6.65
CA PHE A 139 -4.61 -4.65 -6.68
C PHE A 139 -3.87 -4.27 -5.40
N CYS A 140 -3.43 -5.25 -4.62
CA CYS A 140 -2.72 -5.01 -3.35
C CYS A 140 -1.25 -4.56 -3.55
N ALA A 141 -0.96 -3.74 -4.56
CA ALA A 141 0.36 -3.17 -4.85
C ALA A 141 0.26 -2.02 -5.86
N ASN A 142 1.31 -1.19 -5.97
CA ASN A 142 1.37 -0.09 -6.94
C ASN A 142 1.64 -0.58 -8.37
N THR A 143 2.65 -1.42 -8.56
CA THR A 143 3.18 -1.83 -9.88
C THR A 143 2.14 -2.47 -10.82
N PRO A 144 1.17 -3.28 -10.37
CA PRO A 144 0.13 -3.84 -11.24
C PRO A 144 -0.72 -2.79 -11.95
N HIS A 145 -0.77 -1.55 -11.44
CA HIS A 145 -1.52 -0.47 -12.08
C HIS A 145 -0.94 -0.02 -13.42
N LYS A 146 0.31 -0.41 -13.74
CA LYS A 146 0.89 -0.21 -15.07
C LYS A 146 0.02 -0.83 -16.19
N VAL A 147 -0.62 -1.94 -15.91
CA VAL A 147 -1.51 -2.64 -16.87
C VAL A 147 -3.00 -2.48 -16.54
N TYR A 148 -3.36 -1.54 -15.66
CA TYR A 148 -4.73 -1.30 -15.22
C TYR A 148 -5.71 -1.15 -16.38
N ALA A 149 -5.40 -0.28 -17.36
CA ALA A 149 -6.28 -0.02 -18.49
C ALA A 149 -6.52 -1.27 -19.36
N GLN A 150 -5.50 -2.13 -19.51
CA GLN A 150 -5.63 -3.39 -20.25
C GLN A 150 -6.55 -4.36 -19.49
N VAL A 151 -6.37 -4.50 -18.18
CA VAL A 151 -7.20 -5.38 -17.34
C VAL A 151 -8.65 -4.89 -17.33
N LEU A 152 -8.87 -3.58 -17.14
CA LEU A 152 -10.22 -3.00 -17.16
C LEU A 152 -10.94 -3.27 -18.48
N ARG A 153 -10.26 -3.06 -19.64
CA ARG A 153 -10.85 -3.35 -20.96
C ARG A 153 -11.17 -4.83 -21.16
N LYS A 154 -10.33 -5.74 -20.64
CA LYS A 154 -10.55 -7.18 -20.78
C LYS A 154 -11.70 -7.69 -19.92
N THR A 155 -11.96 -7.07 -18.78
CA THR A 155 -12.89 -7.63 -17.77
C THR A 155 -14.20 -6.86 -17.66
N GLY A 156 -14.19 -5.56 -17.90
CA GLY A 156 -15.32 -4.66 -17.62
C GLY A 156 -15.68 -4.54 -16.13
N VAL A 157 -14.96 -5.22 -15.25
CA VAL A 157 -15.20 -5.19 -13.79
C VAL A 157 -14.57 -3.95 -13.20
N PRO A 158 -15.26 -3.22 -12.32
CA PRO A 158 -14.68 -2.08 -11.64
C PRO A 158 -13.43 -2.44 -10.84
N ILE A 159 -12.38 -1.64 -10.98
CA ILE A 159 -11.12 -1.83 -10.23
C ILE A 159 -10.82 -0.52 -9.52
N LEU A 160 -10.66 -0.55 -8.20
CA LEU A 160 -10.25 0.61 -7.42
C LEU A 160 -8.78 0.95 -7.75
N HIS A 161 -8.54 2.21 -8.16
CA HIS A 161 -7.20 2.61 -8.62
C HIS A 161 -6.42 3.32 -7.51
N ILE A 162 -5.21 2.84 -7.21
CA ILE A 162 -4.36 3.39 -6.15
C ILE A 162 -4.01 4.87 -6.37
N GLY A 163 -3.90 5.30 -7.62
CA GLY A 163 -3.67 6.69 -7.99
C GLY A 163 -4.84 7.60 -7.61
N ASP A 164 -6.09 7.11 -7.62
CA ASP A 164 -7.25 7.90 -7.18
C ASP A 164 -7.23 8.13 -5.68
N ALA A 165 -6.93 7.10 -4.90
CA ALA A 165 -6.78 7.22 -3.44
C ALA A 165 -5.68 8.22 -3.09
N THR A 166 -4.53 8.12 -3.77
CA THR A 166 -3.37 8.98 -3.56
C THR A 166 -3.66 10.42 -4.01
N GLY A 167 -4.20 10.62 -5.20
CA GLY A 167 -4.49 11.94 -5.76
C GLY A 167 -5.52 12.71 -4.92
N ARG A 168 -6.59 12.05 -4.49
CA ARG A 168 -7.58 12.65 -3.57
C ARG A 168 -6.94 13.09 -2.25
N ALA A 169 -6.02 12.28 -1.69
CA ALA A 169 -5.33 12.62 -0.44
C ALA A 169 -4.40 13.83 -0.61
N ILE A 170 -3.61 13.87 -1.68
CA ILE A 170 -2.72 14.99 -2.00
C ILE A 170 -3.52 16.28 -2.22
N ARG A 171 -4.64 16.21 -2.97
CA ARG A 171 -5.52 17.37 -3.20
C ARG A 171 -6.18 17.87 -1.93
N ARG A 172 -6.64 16.96 -1.05
CA ARG A 172 -7.17 17.33 0.28
C ARG A 172 -6.14 18.04 1.15
N ALA A 173 -4.86 17.69 1.01
CA ALA A 173 -3.77 18.39 1.69
C ALA A 173 -3.41 19.75 1.03
N GLY A 174 -4.08 20.14 -0.07
CA GLY A 174 -3.83 21.40 -0.77
C GLY A 174 -2.53 21.41 -1.59
N LEU A 175 -1.94 20.23 -1.86
CA LEU A 175 -0.66 20.12 -2.55
C LEU A 175 -0.85 19.93 -4.06
N THR A 176 0.13 20.44 -4.82
CA THR A 176 0.15 20.35 -6.30
C THR A 176 1.43 19.73 -6.85
N LYS A 177 2.47 19.56 -6.01
CA LYS A 177 3.73 18.95 -6.40
C LYS A 177 4.23 18.03 -5.30
N VAL A 178 4.52 16.76 -5.64
CA VAL A 178 4.98 15.74 -4.68
C VAL A 178 6.19 14.99 -5.21
N GLY A 179 6.99 14.48 -4.27
CA GLY A 179 8.03 13.50 -4.58
C GLY A 179 7.45 12.09 -4.55
N LEU A 180 7.97 11.19 -5.38
CA LEU A 180 7.58 9.78 -5.41
C LEU A 180 8.83 8.91 -5.26
N ILE A 181 8.83 8.05 -4.26
CA ILE A 181 9.77 6.93 -4.12
C ILE A 181 9.00 5.62 -4.19
N GLY A 182 9.57 4.61 -4.83
CA GLY A 182 8.89 3.32 -5.04
C GLY A 182 9.78 2.30 -5.70
N THR A 183 9.17 1.29 -6.32
CA THR A 183 9.89 0.36 -7.19
C THR A 183 10.44 1.10 -8.41
N ILE A 184 11.41 0.49 -9.08
CA ILE A 184 11.97 1.06 -10.31
C ILE A 184 10.87 1.36 -11.34
N TYR A 185 9.88 0.47 -11.47
CA TYR A 185 8.74 0.63 -12.37
C TYR A 185 7.83 1.81 -11.95
N THR A 186 7.57 1.96 -10.64
CA THR A 186 6.74 3.06 -10.12
C THR A 186 7.42 4.42 -10.31
N MET A 187 8.75 4.48 -10.21
CA MET A 187 9.51 5.72 -10.40
C MET A 187 9.79 6.05 -11.87
N GLN A 188 10.08 5.05 -12.72
CA GLN A 188 10.50 5.28 -14.11
C GLN A 188 9.33 5.31 -15.09
N ASP A 189 8.37 4.40 -14.91
CA ASP A 189 7.20 4.36 -15.79
C ASP A 189 6.24 5.51 -15.44
N SER A 190 5.50 5.96 -16.42
CA SER A 190 4.64 7.14 -16.24
C SER A 190 3.28 6.82 -15.61
N PHE A 191 2.87 5.55 -15.53
CA PHE A 191 1.49 5.15 -15.22
C PHE A 191 0.88 5.81 -13.98
N LEU A 192 1.65 5.97 -12.88
CA LEU A 192 1.17 6.64 -11.67
C LEU A 192 1.32 8.16 -11.76
N ARG A 193 2.41 8.65 -12.36
CA ARG A 193 2.67 10.08 -12.54
C ARG A 193 1.64 10.71 -13.47
N ASP A 194 1.39 10.09 -14.63
CA ASP A 194 0.40 10.57 -15.60
C ASP A 194 -1.01 10.53 -14.98
N TRP A 195 -1.34 9.47 -14.24
CA TRP A 195 -2.62 9.40 -13.54
C TRP A 195 -2.84 10.56 -12.56
N LEU A 196 -1.82 10.88 -11.75
CA LEU A 196 -1.87 11.98 -10.79
C LEU A 196 -1.89 13.34 -11.49
N HIS A 197 -1.12 13.49 -12.57
CA HIS A 197 -1.10 14.72 -13.37
C HIS A 197 -2.44 14.95 -14.07
N ASP A 198 -2.91 13.99 -14.87
CA ASP A 198 -4.04 14.18 -15.77
C ASP A 198 -5.37 14.30 -15.02
N ARG A 199 -5.53 13.56 -13.93
CA ARG A 199 -6.78 13.57 -13.17
C ARG A 199 -6.82 14.54 -12.01
N TYR A 200 -5.67 14.88 -11.45
CA TYR A 200 -5.59 15.66 -10.21
C TYR A 200 -4.77 16.95 -10.35
N GLY A 201 -4.11 17.18 -11.48
CA GLY A 201 -3.23 18.34 -11.70
C GLY A 201 -2.04 18.34 -10.74
N ILE A 202 -1.51 17.15 -10.40
CA ILE A 202 -0.40 16.98 -9.47
C ILE A 202 0.88 16.69 -10.24
N GLU A 203 1.89 17.56 -10.08
CA GLU A 203 3.24 17.32 -10.58
C GLU A 203 3.96 16.31 -9.69
N VAL A 204 4.59 15.31 -10.29
CA VAL A 204 5.32 14.27 -9.55
C VAL A 204 6.78 14.26 -9.98
N VAL A 205 7.69 14.46 -9.01
CA VAL A 205 9.14 14.34 -9.18
C VAL A 205 9.64 13.04 -8.57
N VAL A 206 10.65 12.44 -9.20
CA VAL A 206 11.31 11.21 -8.72
C VAL A 206 12.79 11.47 -8.54
N PRO A 207 13.55 10.63 -7.80
CA PRO A 207 15.00 10.79 -7.70
C PRO A 207 15.63 10.88 -9.10
N PRO A 208 16.40 11.96 -9.40
CA PRO A 208 16.86 12.24 -10.76
C PRO A 208 17.96 11.26 -11.19
N SER A 209 18.79 10.80 -10.25
CA SER A 209 19.87 9.86 -10.52
C SER A 209 19.34 8.44 -10.73
N GLN A 210 19.79 7.79 -11.81
CA GLN A 210 19.50 6.38 -12.05
C GLN A 210 20.03 5.50 -10.92
N ASP A 211 21.22 5.83 -10.39
CA ASP A 211 21.84 5.08 -9.29
C ASP A 211 20.99 5.17 -8.02
N ALA A 212 20.41 6.34 -7.73
CA ALA A 212 19.49 6.49 -6.59
C ALA A 212 18.23 5.63 -6.75
N ARG A 213 17.64 5.59 -7.95
CA ARG A 213 16.49 4.73 -8.24
C ARG A 213 16.83 3.24 -8.15
N ASN A 214 18.01 2.85 -8.65
CA ASN A 214 18.49 1.47 -8.55
C ASN A 214 18.75 1.06 -7.10
N GLU A 215 19.32 1.96 -6.29
CA GLU A 215 19.57 1.67 -4.88
C GLU A 215 18.26 1.55 -4.08
N LEU A 216 17.27 2.41 -4.33
CA LEU A 216 15.94 2.26 -3.73
C LEU A 216 15.30 0.92 -4.12
N GLN A 217 15.42 0.50 -5.38
CA GLN A 217 14.96 -0.81 -5.84
C GLN A 217 15.69 -1.96 -5.13
N ARG A 218 17.03 -1.86 -4.97
CA ARG A 218 17.83 -2.84 -4.24
C ARG A 218 17.38 -2.94 -2.79
N ILE A 219 17.17 -1.80 -2.13
CA ILE A 219 16.68 -1.71 -0.76
C ILE A 219 15.34 -2.45 -0.63
N ILE A 220 14.39 -2.17 -1.51
CA ILE A 220 13.08 -2.84 -1.50
C ILE A 220 13.25 -4.36 -1.61
N GLN A 221 14.04 -4.83 -2.59
CA GLN A 221 14.13 -6.26 -2.89
C GLN A 221 15.02 -7.04 -1.94
N LYS A 222 16.12 -6.45 -1.47
CA LYS A 222 17.18 -7.17 -0.75
C LYS A 222 17.22 -6.86 0.75
N GLU A 223 16.45 -5.88 1.18
CA GLU A 223 16.37 -5.52 2.60
C GLU A 223 14.92 -5.53 3.08
N LEU A 224 14.11 -4.54 2.75
CA LEU A 224 12.76 -4.38 3.30
C LEU A 224 11.84 -5.55 2.97
N GLY A 225 11.84 -6.02 1.73
CA GLY A 225 11.09 -7.20 1.29
C GLY A 225 11.57 -8.52 1.87
N MET A 226 12.73 -8.53 2.53
CA MET A 226 13.29 -9.66 3.28
C MET A 226 13.15 -9.50 4.79
N GLY A 227 12.47 -8.44 5.26
CA GLY A 227 12.33 -8.14 6.68
C GLY A 227 13.61 -7.62 7.34
N ILE A 228 14.56 -7.07 6.56
CA ILE A 228 15.82 -6.52 7.06
C ILE A 228 15.69 -5.01 7.17
N PHE A 229 15.69 -4.49 8.39
CA PHE A 229 15.54 -3.08 8.69
C PHE A 229 16.83 -2.53 9.32
N LYS A 230 17.56 -1.69 8.57
CA LYS A 230 18.83 -1.10 9.01
C LYS A 230 18.66 0.41 9.21
N PRO A 231 19.27 1.00 10.26
CA PRO A 231 19.27 2.46 10.42
C PRO A 231 19.82 3.19 9.19
N GLN A 232 20.91 2.70 8.60
CA GLN A 232 21.53 3.27 7.41
C GLN A 232 20.61 3.29 6.19
N THR A 233 19.76 2.26 6.07
CA THR A 233 18.74 2.18 5.01
C THR A 233 17.69 3.27 5.20
N LYS A 234 17.22 3.47 6.43
CA LYS A 234 16.29 4.57 6.76
C LYS A 234 16.92 5.92 6.45
N ASP A 235 18.16 6.15 6.89
CA ASP A 235 18.87 7.41 6.66
C ASP A 235 19.02 7.70 5.16
N TYR A 236 19.36 6.68 4.35
CA TYR A 236 19.44 6.81 2.91
C TYR A 236 18.09 7.19 2.27
N VAL A 237 17.01 6.54 2.68
CA VAL A 237 15.67 6.85 2.16
C VAL A 237 15.27 8.27 2.54
N LEU A 238 15.50 8.71 3.79
CA LEU A 238 15.25 10.08 4.24
C LEU A 238 16.08 11.10 3.45
N GLN A 239 17.32 10.78 3.10
CA GLN A 239 18.17 11.63 2.23
C GLN A 239 17.56 11.78 0.84
N GLN A 240 17.07 10.71 0.23
CA GLN A 240 16.38 10.78 -1.08
C GLN A 240 15.09 11.61 -0.99
N MET A 241 14.33 11.46 0.08
CA MET A 241 13.13 12.29 0.33
C MET A 241 13.50 13.77 0.45
N ALA A 242 14.57 14.11 1.18
CA ALA A 242 15.07 15.48 1.30
C ALA A 242 15.54 16.04 -0.05
N ALA A 243 16.18 15.24 -0.90
CA ALA A 243 16.57 15.63 -2.24
C ALA A 243 15.36 15.94 -3.15
N LEU A 244 14.26 15.20 -3.01
CA LEU A 244 12.99 15.52 -3.70
C LEU A 244 12.36 16.80 -3.17
N ARG A 245 12.44 17.05 -1.88
CA ARG A 245 12.01 18.31 -1.26
C ARG A 245 12.77 19.52 -1.85
N SER A 246 14.08 19.40 -2.04
CA SER A 246 14.89 20.47 -2.65
C SER A 246 14.52 20.75 -4.11
N GLN A 247 13.86 19.80 -4.80
CA GLN A 247 13.29 19.99 -6.15
C GLN A 247 11.88 20.60 -6.11
N GLY A 248 11.40 21.05 -4.95
CA GLY A 248 10.12 21.70 -4.77
C GLY A 248 8.96 20.75 -4.46
N ALA A 249 9.20 19.47 -4.20
CA ALA A 249 8.15 18.58 -3.74
C ALA A 249 7.59 19.07 -2.38
N GLN A 250 6.28 19.19 -2.25
CA GLN A 250 5.60 19.68 -1.06
C GLN A 250 5.30 18.56 -0.03
N GLY A 251 5.28 17.31 -0.51
CA GLY A 251 5.12 16.08 0.28
C GLY A 251 5.73 14.92 -0.46
N ILE A 252 5.77 13.74 0.16
CA ILE A 252 6.37 12.52 -0.43
C ILE A 252 5.34 11.40 -0.49
N VAL A 253 5.22 10.76 -1.64
CA VAL A 253 4.43 9.55 -1.87
C VAL A 253 5.32 8.33 -1.68
N LEU A 254 4.96 7.45 -0.76
CA LEU A 254 5.56 6.14 -0.57
C LEU A 254 4.87 5.16 -1.52
N GLY A 255 5.39 5.07 -2.75
CA GLY A 255 4.86 4.24 -3.84
C GLY A 255 5.32 2.77 -3.78
N CYS A 256 5.75 2.31 -2.64
CA CYS A 256 6.03 0.92 -2.32
C CYS A 256 5.60 0.62 -0.89
N THR A 257 4.97 -0.51 -0.68
CA THR A 257 4.40 -0.93 0.60
C THR A 257 5.45 -1.21 1.68
N GLU A 258 6.69 -1.41 1.29
CA GLU A 258 7.79 -1.69 2.20
C GLU A 258 8.36 -0.42 2.85
N PHE A 259 8.24 0.76 2.23
CA PHE A 259 8.77 2.00 2.84
C PHE A 259 8.06 2.41 4.13
N PRO A 260 6.74 2.27 4.28
CA PRO A 260 6.07 2.55 5.56
C PRO A 260 6.57 1.73 6.75
N LEU A 261 7.28 0.61 6.51
CA LEU A 261 7.90 -0.19 7.57
C LEU A 261 9.05 0.54 8.27
N ILE A 262 9.68 1.51 7.59
CA ILE A 262 10.82 2.26 8.14
C ILE A 262 10.63 3.78 8.12
N ILE A 263 9.69 4.30 7.32
CA ILE A 263 9.41 5.74 7.18
C ILE A 263 8.02 6.04 7.71
N HIS A 264 7.96 6.92 8.69
CA HIS A 264 6.72 7.34 9.32
C HIS A 264 6.54 8.87 9.22
N GLN A 265 5.32 9.36 9.37
CA GLN A 265 5.05 10.80 9.38
C GLN A 265 5.88 11.55 10.45
N ALA A 266 6.16 10.90 11.58
CA ALA A 266 6.96 11.49 12.67
C ALA A 266 8.44 11.71 12.32
N ASP A 267 8.95 11.08 11.28
CA ASP A 267 10.35 11.22 10.86
C ASP A 267 10.61 12.54 10.10
N VAL A 268 9.55 13.20 9.61
CA VAL A 268 9.64 14.38 8.76
C VAL A 268 8.56 15.42 9.09
N SER A 269 8.83 16.70 8.78
CA SER A 269 7.91 17.82 9.04
C SER A 269 6.93 18.12 7.88
N TYR A 270 6.98 17.35 6.80
CA TYR A 270 6.11 17.51 5.63
C TYR A 270 5.23 16.29 5.43
N PRO A 271 4.10 16.39 4.68
CA PRO A 271 3.20 15.29 4.48
C PRO A 271 3.85 14.07 3.80
N VAL A 272 3.55 12.88 4.32
CA VAL A 272 3.92 11.59 3.74
C VAL A 272 2.64 10.84 3.37
N PHE A 273 2.56 10.37 2.13
CA PHE A 273 1.41 9.66 1.58
C PHE A 273 1.72 8.18 1.41
N ASP A 274 1.27 7.38 2.36
CA ASP A 274 1.32 5.92 2.30
C ASP A 274 0.23 5.42 1.36
N THR A 275 0.61 5.00 0.16
CA THR A 275 -0.32 4.56 -0.88
C THR A 275 -1.14 3.35 -0.47
N THR A 276 -0.59 2.45 0.37
CA THR A 276 -1.28 1.26 0.86
C THR A 276 -2.44 1.62 1.78
N ARG A 277 -2.19 2.46 2.78
CA ARG A 277 -3.23 2.94 3.70
C ARG A 277 -4.30 3.75 3.00
N LEU A 278 -3.90 4.64 2.10
CA LEU A 278 -4.85 5.45 1.33
C LEU A 278 -5.75 4.57 0.46
N HIS A 279 -5.19 3.57 -0.19
CA HIS A 279 -5.94 2.66 -1.05
C HIS A 279 -6.84 1.71 -0.23
N ALA A 280 -6.37 1.23 0.91
CA ALA A 280 -7.19 0.47 1.86
C ALA A 280 -8.36 1.33 2.41
N GLY A 281 -8.13 2.62 2.67
CA GLY A 281 -9.19 3.56 3.04
C GLY A 281 -10.26 3.70 1.95
N MET A 282 -9.84 3.85 0.68
CA MET A 282 -10.77 3.85 -0.47
C MET A 282 -11.55 2.53 -0.57
N ALA A 283 -10.91 1.40 -0.31
CA ALA A 283 -11.56 0.09 -0.27
C ALA A 283 -12.68 0.05 0.78
N VAL A 284 -12.43 0.59 1.97
CA VAL A 284 -13.43 0.70 3.04
C VAL A 284 -14.60 1.59 2.61
N ASP A 285 -14.32 2.75 2.00
CA ASP A 285 -15.38 3.64 1.50
C ASP A 285 -16.25 2.95 0.45
N PHE A 286 -15.64 2.21 -0.49
CA PHE A 286 -16.38 1.40 -1.47
C PHE A 286 -17.25 0.33 -0.79
N ILE A 287 -16.69 -0.45 0.13
CA ILE A 287 -17.40 -1.51 0.85
C ILE A 287 -18.62 -0.95 1.60
N LEU A 288 -18.47 0.22 2.20
CA LEU A 288 -19.51 0.87 2.98
C LEU A 288 -20.50 1.71 2.15
N GLY A 289 -20.32 1.75 0.81
CA GLY A 289 -21.14 2.58 -0.08
C GLY A 289 -21.02 4.08 0.19
N ARG A 290 -19.85 4.52 0.69
CA ARG A 290 -19.53 5.93 0.98
C ARG A 290 -18.81 6.63 -0.17
N ASP A 291 -18.43 5.88 -1.19
CA ASP A 291 -17.70 6.41 -2.33
C ASP A 291 -18.66 7.23 -3.22
N GLU A 292 -18.63 8.56 -3.10
CA GLU A 292 -19.41 9.49 -3.91
C GLU A 292 -18.92 9.57 -5.38
N GLY A 293 -17.84 8.89 -5.71
CA GLY A 293 -17.27 8.75 -7.06
C GLY A 293 -16.78 7.34 -7.26
N GLY A 294 -17.66 6.43 -7.64
CA GLY A 294 -17.30 5.06 -8.04
C GLY A 294 -16.13 5.05 -9.05
N PRO A 295 -15.51 3.90 -9.35
CA PRO A 295 -14.44 3.81 -10.32
C PRO A 295 -14.92 4.45 -11.62
N GLN A 296 -14.43 5.68 -11.87
CA GLN A 296 -14.79 6.38 -13.10
C GLN A 296 -14.21 5.57 -14.26
N ALA A 297 -15.06 5.17 -15.20
CA ALA A 297 -14.63 4.67 -16.48
C ALA A 297 -13.53 5.61 -17.00
N GLY A 298 -12.44 5.03 -17.50
CA GLY A 298 -11.30 5.77 -18.04
C GLY A 298 -11.72 6.85 -19.03
N PRO A 299 -10.81 7.78 -19.39
CA PRO A 299 -11.13 8.84 -20.33
C PRO A 299 -11.73 8.22 -21.59
N HIS A 300 -12.92 8.72 -21.96
CA HIS A 300 -13.47 8.48 -23.29
C HIS A 300 -12.38 8.87 -24.30
N GLU A 301 -11.89 7.89 -25.08
CA GLU A 301 -11.27 8.21 -26.35
C GLU A 301 -12.32 8.99 -27.15
N SER A 302 -12.05 10.27 -27.38
CA SER A 302 -12.84 11.08 -28.29
C SER A 302 -12.82 10.37 -29.66
N PRO A 303 -13.95 10.14 -30.30
CA PRO A 303 -14.00 9.56 -31.63
C PRO A 303 -13.64 10.63 -32.67
N THR A 304 -12.34 10.92 -32.80
CA THR A 304 -11.86 11.85 -33.84
C THR A 304 -10.58 11.31 -34.45
N ALA A 305 -10.70 10.28 -35.29
CA ALA A 305 -9.80 9.99 -36.40
C ALA A 305 -10.27 8.74 -37.17
N ALA A 306 -11.48 8.81 -37.76
CA ALA A 306 -11.87 7.87 -38.80
C ALA A 306 -12.69 8.64 -39.85
N ARG A 307 -12.05 9.61 -40.51
CA ARG A 307 -12.51 10.15 -41.80
C ARG A 307 -11.28 10.63 -42.54
N SER A 308 -10.78 9.77 -43.42
CA SER A 308 -10.23 10.09 -44.73
C SER A 308 -9.32 8.95 -45.20
N VAL A 309 -9.87 7.90 -45.74
CA VAL A 309 -9.30 7.14 -46.87
C VAL A 309 -10.50 6.52 -47.60
N LEU A 310 -11.13 7.26 -48.47
CA LEU A 310 -11.92 6.83 -49.61
C LEU A 310 -12.16 8.08 -50.46
N GLU A 311 -11.19 8.42 -51.27
CA GLU A 311 -11.33 8.95 -52.65
C GLU A 311 -10.09 8.57 -53.43
#